data_4f1b13609d6318060b1dc3b96d15f3ff
#
_entry.id   4f1b13609d6318060b1dc3b96d15f3ff
#
_cell.length_a   1.000
_cell.length_b   1.000
_cell.length_c   1.000
_cell.angle_alpha   90.00
_cell.angle_beta   90.00
_cell.angle_gamma   90.00
#
_symmetry.space_group_name_H-M   'P 1'
#
loop_
_entity.id
_entity.type
_entity.pdbx_description
1 polymer ?
#
loop_
_entity_poly.entity_id
_entity_poly.type
_entity_poly.pdbx_seq_one_letter_code
_entity_poly.pdbx_strand_id
1 'polypeptide(L)'
;MDLKSKIRAVPDFPKKGILFYDITTLLQDPEYFAYAIKGMIGMCKDKKIDVIAAAESRGFIFGSIIAHEMKLPFVPLRKPGKLPYRKLKTMEYDKEYGQDGLEIHEDALKKGDKVMLVDDLLATGGTMKAVAELVERMGGEIVGMTFLIELGFLGGRKKLDRYNICSLMNFENEEWDPENKEPKEDFSSPDITN
;
A
#
# COMPACT_ATOMS: atom_id res chain seq x y z
N MET A 1 12.72 -0.74 17.86
CA MET A 1 13.47 -1.10 16.62
C MET A 1 13.42 0.09 15.68
N ASP A 2 14.51 0.41 15.03
CA ASP A 2 14.54 1.41 13.96
C ASP A 2 14.16 0.76 12.62
N LEU A 3 12.90 0.92 12.21
CA LEU A 3 12.39 0.33 10.96
C LEU A 3 12.94 1.04 9.72
N LYS A 4 13.30 2.34 9.81
CA LYS A 4 13.84 3.08 8.67
C LYS A 4 15.18 2.49 8.20
N SER A 5 16.00 1.98 9.12
CA SER A 5 17.27 1.32 8.80
C SER A 5 17.13 0.05 7.96
N LYS A 6 15.91 -0.49 7.84
CA LYS A 6 15.59 -1.68 7.05
C LYS A 6 14.88 -1.36 5.74
N ILE A 7 14.81 -0.09 5.36
CA ILE A 7 14.28 0.33 4.06
C ILE A 7 15.44 0.68 3.15
N ARG A 8 15.53 0.00 2.01
CA ARG A 8 16.58 0.28 1.02
C ARG A 8 16.17 1.45 0.14
N ALA A 9 17.00 2.47 0.07
CA ALA A 9 16.81 3.58 -0.86
C ALA A 9 17.49 3.25 -2.19
N VAL A 10 16.72 3.20 -3.29
CA VAL A 10 17.21 2.90 -4.64
C VAL A 10 17.04 4.14 -5.50
N PRO A 11 18.14 4.88 -5.80
CA PRO A 11 18.05 6.06 -6.65
C PRO A 11 17.78 5.67 -8.11
N ASP A 12 17.14 6.61 -8.83
CA ASP A 12 16.86 6.49 -10.26
C ASP A 12 15.97 5.29 -10.67
N PHE A 13 15.09 4.81 -9.78
CA PHE A 13 14.16 3.71 -10.06
C PHE A 13 12.70 4.15 -9.85
N PRO A 14 11.75 3.78 -10.75
CA PRO A 14 11.91 3.11 -12.06
C PRO A 14 12.40 4.05 -13.17
N LYS A 15 12.60 5.34 -12.85
CA LYS A 15 13.04 6.39 -13.76
C LYS A 15 14.04 7.31 -13.08
N LYS A 16 14.94 7.91 -13.86
CA LYS A 16 15.89 8.91 -13.39
C LYS A 16 15.21 10.02 -12.59
N GLY A 17 15.78 10.37 -11.44
CA GLY A 17 15.28 11.40 -10.51
C GLY A 17 14.22 10.92 -9.52
N ILE A 18 13.90 9.62 -9.47
CA ILE A 18 12.99 9.04 -8.48
C ILE A 18 13.81 8.25 -7.47
N LEU A 19 13.64 8.53 -6.18
CA LEU A 19 14.13 7.68 -5.11
C LEU A 19 13.06 6.67 -4.73
N PHE A 20 13.37 5.38 -4.93
CA PHE A 20 12.46 4.30 -4.60
C PHE A 20 12.78 3.72 -3.21
N TYR A 21 11.76 3.58 -2.39
CA TYR A 21 11.86 2.99 -1.05
C TYR A 21 11.49 1.50 -1.14
N ASP A 22 12.52 0.66 -1.17
CA ASP A 22 12.37 -0.79 -1.27
C ASP A 22 12.19 -1.42 0.10
N ILE A 23 11.06 -2.10 0.28
CA ILE A 23 10.69 -2.78 1.51
C ILE A 23 11.20 -4.22 1.58
N THR A 24 11.82 -4.75 0.51
CA THR A 24 12.20 -6.17 0.47
C THR A 24 13.22 -6.54 1.53
N THR A 25 14.12 -5.64 1.87
CA THR A 25 15.09 -5.80 2.96
C THR A 25 14.42 -5.91 4.34
N LEU A 26 13.34 -5.18 4.57
CA LEU A 26 12.51 -5.33 5.77
C LEU A 26 11.79 -6.68 5.78
N LEU A 27 11.24 -7.12 4.64
CA LEU A 27 10.54 -8.40 4.53
C LEU A 27 11.45 -9.61 4.72
N GLN A 28 12.74 -9.49 4.40
CA GLN A 28 13.75 -10.53 4.58
C GLN A 28 14.19 -10.70 6.04
N ASP A 29 13.90 -9.73 6.91
CA ASP A 29 14.25 -9.78 8.32
C ASP A 29 13.00 -10.14 9.15
N PRO A 30 12.87 -11.38 9.65
CA PRO A 30 11.66 -11.84 10.31
C PRO A 30 11.32 -11.08 11.60
N GLU A 31 12.32 -10.57 12.31
CA GLU A 31 12.08 -9.82 13.56
C GLU A 31 11.55 -8.42 13.26
N TYR A 32 12.16 -7.72 12.29
CA TYR A 32 11.71 -6.40 11.86
C TYR A 32 10.37 -6.45 11.15
N PHE A 33 10.13 -7.48 10.33
CA PHE A 33 8.84 -7.67 9.68
C PHE A 33 7.73 -7.93 10.70
N ALA A 34 7.95 -8.82 11.67
CA ALA A 34 7.00 -9.07 12.75
C ALA A 34 6.74 -7.80 13.59
N TYR A 35 7.79 -7.00 13.84
CA TYR A 35 7.65 -5.73 14.55
C TYR A 35 6.80 -4.72 13.75
N ALA A 36 7.00 -4.62 12.44
CA ALA A 36 6.20 -3.77 11.56
C ALA A 36 4.72 -4.18 11.55
N ILE A 37 4.42 -5.49 11.40
CA ILE A 37 3.05 -6.01 11.47
C ILE A 37 2.39 -5.66 12.80
N LYS A 38 3.07 -5.88 13.94
CA LYS A 38 2.53 -5.54 15.26
C LYS A 38 2.25 -4.04 15.39
N GLY A 39 3.13 -3.20 14.85
CA GLY A 39 2.95 -1.75 14.84
C GLY A 39 1.72 -1.33 14.04
N MET A 40 1.55 -1.88 12.83
CA MET A 40 0.40 -1.60 11.97
C MET A 40 -0.92 -2.08 12.62
N ILE A 41 -0.94 -3.26 13.22
CA ILE A 41 -2.10 -3.75 13.99
C ILE A 41 -2.40 -2.80 15.17
N GLY A 42 -1.35 -2.32 15.86
CA GLY A 42 -1.49 -1.37 16.96
C GLY A 42 -2.25 -0.10 16.58
N MET A 43 -2.05 0.40 15.34
CA MET A 43 -2.75 1.57 14.82
C MET A 43 -4.25 1.32 14.52
N CYS A 44 -4.66 0.05 14.50
CA CYS A 44 -6.05 -0.36 14.22
C CYS A 44 -6.88 -0.63 15.49
N LYS A 45 -6.25 -0.74 16.69
CA LYS A 45 -6.86 -1.32 17.91
C LYS A 45 -8.14 -0.66 18.39
N ASP A 46 -8.23 0.65 18.27
CA ASP A 46 -9.37 1.41 18.82
C ASP A 46 -10.52 1.57 17.83
N LYS A 47 -10.49 0.81 16.73
CA LYS A 47 -11.47 0.90 15.67
C LYS A 47 -12.28 -0.38 15.60
N LYS A 48 -13.61 -0.23 15.44
CA LYS A 48 -14.45 -1.36 15.04
C LYS A 48 -14.20 -1.61 13.55
N ILE A 49 -13.65 -2.77 13.21
CA ILE A 49 -13.30 -3.15 11.84
C ILE A 49 -14.02 -4.47 11.54
N ASP A 50 -14.71 -4.52 10.40
CA ASP A 50 -15.37 -5.74 9.93
C ASP A 50 -14.56 -6.40 8.80
N VAL A 51 -13.77 -5.61 8.03
CA VAL A 51 -13.02 -6.07 6.86
C VAL A 51 -11.70 -5.32 6.72
N ILE A 52 -10.64 -6.03 6.35
CA ILE A 52 -9.37 -5.45 5.88
C ILE A 52 -9.36 -5.50 4.36
N ALA A 53 -9.07 -4.37 3.71
CA ALA A 53 -8.94 -4.30 2.26
C ALA A 53 -7.60 -3.69 1.86
N ALA A 54 -7.00 -4.19 0.78
CA ALA A 54 -5.70 -3.71 0.29
C ALA A 54 -5.61 -3.75 -1.24
N ALA A 55 -4.81 -2.83 -1.80
CA ALA A 55 -4.55 -2.77 -3.22
C ALA A 55 -3.38 -3.67 -3.66
N GLU A 56 -3.48 -4.22 -4.86
CA GLU A 56 -2.39 -4.94 -5.52
C GLU A 56 -1.19 -4.01 -5.73
N SER A 57 0.01 -4.45 -5.43
CA SER A 57 0.38 -5.79 -5.02
C SER A 57 1.00 -5.81 -3.62
N ARG A 58 1.80 -4.81 -3.24
CA ARG A 58 2.56 -4.82 -1.97
C ARG A 58 1.66 -4.64 -0.75
N GLY A 59 0.53 -3.96 -0.90
CA GLY A 59 -0.49 -3.87 0.14
C GLY A 59 -1.01 -5.24 0.61
N PHE A 60 -1.01 -6.24 -0.27
CA PHE A 60 -1.45 -7.60 0.08
C PHE A 60 -0.56 -8.27 1.12
N ILE A 61 0.74 -7.97 1.10
CA ILE A 61 1.70 -8.55 2.06
C ILE A 61 1.27 -8.20 3.49
N PHE A 62 0.99 -6.93 3.73
CA PHE A 62 0.60 -6.44 5.06
C PHE A 62 -0.87 -6.72 5.35
N GLY A 63 -1.75 -6.39 4.39
CA GLY A 63 -3.20 -6.51 4.56
C GLY A 63 -3.65 -7.93 4.88
N SER A 64 -3.12 -8.96 4.20
CA SER A 64 -3.47 -10.35 4.44
C SER A 64 -3.03 -10.84 5.82
N ILE A 65 -1.81 -10.47 6.25
CA ILE A 65 -1.30 -10.86 7.56
C ILE A 65 -2.08 -10.14 8.68
N ILE A 66 -2.35 -8.84 8.53
CA ILE A 66 -3.15 -8.07 9.49
C ILE A 66 -4.55 -8.67 9.62
N ALA A 67 -5.20 -9.01 8.50
CA ALA A 67 -6.51 -9.66 8.50
C ALA A 67 -6.47 -11.00 9.23
N HIS A 68 -5.46 -11.83 8.95
CA HIS A 68 -5.27 -13.11 9.62
C HIS A 68 -5.09 -12.96 11.13
N GLU A 69 -4.18 -12.10 11.58
CA GLU A 69 -3.89 -11.85 12.99
C GLU A 69 -5.11 -11.29 13.75
N MET A 70 -5.89 -10.42 13.08
CA MET A 70 -7.10 -9.83 13.65
C MET A 70 -8.34 -10.73 13.50
N LYS A 71 -8.23 -11.88 12.80
CA LYS A 71 -9.32 -12.81 12.49
C LYS A 71 -10.48 -12.13 11.73
N LEU A 72 -10.13 -11.28 10.78
CA LEU A 72 -11.04 -10.53 9.92
C LEU A 72 -10.96 -11.02 8.47
N PRO A 73 -12.03 -10.84 7.68
CA PRO A 73 -11.98 -11.04 6.24
C PRO A 73 -10.95 -10.14 5.57
N PHE A 74 -10.33 -10.64 4.50
CA PHE A 74 -9.43 -9.88 3.62
C PHE A 74 -10.05 -9.72 2.24
N VAL A 75 -10.12 -8.48 1.76
CA VAL A 75 -10.64 -8.13 0.44
C VAL A 75 -9.53 -7.55 -0.43
N PRO A 76 -9.10 -8.27 -1.48
CA PRO A 76 -8.12 -7.76 -2.43
C PRO A 76 -8.77 -6.85 -3.47
N LEU A 77 -8.19 -5.67 -3.68
CA LEU A 77 -8.47 -4.83 -4.84
C LEU A 77 -7.34 -5.03 -5.86
N ARG A 78 -7.68 -5.41 -7.09
CA ARG A 78 -6.70 -5.81 -8.08
C ARG A 78 -6.76 -4.94 -9.33
N LYS A 79 -5.68 -4.96 -10.09
CA LYS A 79 -5.66 -4.36 -11.43
C LYS A 79 -6.64 -5.07 -12.36
N PRO A 80 -7.19 -4.38 -13.39
CA PRO A 80 -8.16 -4.95 -14.31
C PRO A 80 -7.70 -6.28 -14.92
N GLY A 81 -8.64 -7.22 -15.00
CA GLY A 81 -8.39 -8.56 -15.55
C GLY A 81 -7.63 -9.52 -14.63
N LYS A 82 -7.34 -9.15 -13.37
CA LYS A 82 -6.66 -10.04 -12.42
C LYS A 82 -7.61 -10.82 -11.49
N LEU A 83 -8.86 -10.43 -11.41
CA LEU A 83 -9.87 -11.17 -10.66
C LEU A 83 -10.62 -12.16 -11.57
N PRO A 84 -10.82 -13.42 -11.12
CA PRO A 84 -11.31 -14.50 -12.00
C PRO A 84 -12.84 -14.52 -12.22
N TYR A 85 -13.61 -13.68 -11.56
CA TYR A 85 -15.08 -13.68 -11.58
C TYR A 85 -15.63 -12.53 -12.41
N ARG A 86 -16.82 -12.72 -13.04
CA ARG A 86 -17.38 -11.74 -14.00
C ARG A 86 -18.14 -10.57 -13.34
N LYS A 87 -18.57 -10.73 -12.08
CA LYS A 87 -19.27 -9.66 -11.36
C LYS A 87 -18.27 -8.80 -10.59
N LEU A 88 -17.75 -7.80 -11.28
CA LEU A 88 -16.72 -6.90 -10.74
C LEU A 88 -17.23 -5.47 -10.82
N LYS A 89 -16.80 -4.66 -9.86
CA LYS A 89 -16.85 -3.19 -9.94
C LYS A 89 -15.47 -2.68 -10.26
N THR A 90 -15.39 -1.78 -11.21
CA THR A 90 -14.14 -1.18 -11.70
C THR A 90 -14.11 0.30 -11.37
N MET A 91 -12.94 0.79 -10.99
CA MET A 91 -12.61 2.19 -10.86
C MET A 91 -11.36 2.49 -11.67
N GLU A 92 -11.49 3.40 -12.62
CA GLU A 92 -10.34 3.96 -13.34
C GLU A 92 -9.89 5.25 -12.64
N TYR A 93 -8.59 5.49 -12.61
CA TYR A 93 -8.02 6.70 -12.03
C TYR A 93 -6.74 7.12 -12.74
N ASP A 94 -6.50 8.41 -12.75
CA ASP A 94 -5.31 8.98 -13.37
C ASP A 94 -4.08 8.80 -12.48
N LYS A 95 -2.98 8.36 -13.06
CA LYS A 95 -1.64 8.41 -12.50
C LYS A 95 -0.83 9.50 -13.20
N GLU A 96 0.31 9.87 -12.62
CA GLU A 96 1.25 10.82 -13.21
C GLU A 96 1.71 10.41 -14.63
N TYR A 97 1.62 9.10 -14.95
CA TYR A 97 2.05 8.54 -16.23
C TYR A 97 1.01 7.56 -16.80
N GLY A 98 -0.21 8.04 -17.05
CA GLY A 98 -1.28 7.27 -17.70
C GLY A 98 -2.43 6.92 -16.76
N GLN A 99 -3.40 6.15 -17.28
CA GLN A 99 -4.54 5.66 -16.51
C GLN A 99 -4.21 4.29 -15.92
N ASP A 100 -4.69 4.06 -14.70
CA ASP A 100 -4.68 2.76 -14.05
C ASP A 100 -6.10 2.46 -13.55
N GLY A 101 -6.37 1.21 -13.21
CA GLY A 101 -7.68 0.80 -12.74
C GLY A 101 -7.57 -0.18 -11.59
N LEU A 102 -8.66 -0.26 -10.83
CA LEU A 102 -8.84 -1.25 -9.77
C LEU A 102 -10.19 -1.93 -9.91
N GLU A 103 -10.22 -3.20 -9.59
CA GLU A 103 -11.40 -4.04 -9.57
C GLU A 103 -11.58 -4.68 -8.20
N ILE A 104 -12.83 -4.84 -7.81
CA ILE A 104 -13.29 -5.55 -6.62
C ILE A 104 -14.47 -6.44 -7.00
N HIS A 105 -14.62 -7.61 -6.37
CA HIS A 105 -15.82 -8.44 -6.54
C HIS A 105 -17.07 -7.75 -5.98
N GLU A 106 -18.19 -7.85 -6.69
CA GLU A 106 -19.46 -7.21 -6.26
C GLU A 106 -20.00 -7.74 -4.92
N ASP A 107 -19.63 -8.94 -4.54
CA ASP A 107 -20.02 -9.61 -3.29
C ASP A 107 -18.95 -9.54 -2.20
N ALA A 108 -17.86 -8.77 -2.42
CA ALA A 108 -16.76 -8.69 -1.48
C ALA A 108 -17.11 -7.92 -0.20
N LEU A 109 -18.04 -6.99 -0.25
CA LEU A 109 -18.45 -6.15 0.87
C LEU A 109 -19.96 -6.16 1.04
N LYS A 110 -20.42 -6.08 2.29
CA LYS A 110 -21.79 -5.79 2.64
C LYS A 110 -21.97 -4.31 2.91
N LYS A 111 -23.15 -3.79 2.63
CA LYS A 111 -23.48 -2.40 2.94
C LYS A 111 -23.30 -2.12 4.45
N GLY A 112 -22.49 -1.13 4.76
CA GLY A 112 -22.19 -0.71 6.13
C GLY A 112 -21.02 -1.45 6.78
N ASP A 113 -20.35 -2.37 6.06
CA ASP A 113 -19.11 -2.98 6.57
C ASP A 113 -18.07 -1.90 6.87
N LYS A 114 -17.47 -1.97 8.04
CA LYS A 114 -16.39 -1.07 8.48
C LYS A 114 -15.06 -1.56 7.95
N VAL A 115 -14.54 -0.84 6.96
CA VAL A 115 -13.37 -1.23 6.19
C VAL A 115 -12.14 -0.47 6.66
N MET A 116 -11.07 -1.20 7.01
CA MET A 116 -9.72 -0.66 7.18
C MET A 116 -8.94 -0.89 5.90
N LEU A 117 -8.43 0.19 5.30
CA LEU A 117 -7.56 0.12 4.14
C LEU A 117 -6.10 -0.02 4.56
N VAL A 118 -5.37 -0.90 3.88
CA VAL A 118 -3.97 -1.21 4.19
C VAL A 118 -3.14 -1.10 2.92
N ASP A 119 -1.99 -0.42 2.99
CA ASP A 119 -0.98 -0.46 1.93
C ASP A 119 0.43 -0.37 2.53
N ASP A 120 1.44 -0.65 1.71
CA ASP A 120 2.83 -0.51 2.11
C ASP A 120 3.28 0.96 2.14
N LEU A 121 2.83 1.78 1.19
CA LEU A 121 3.36 3.12 0.99
C LEU A 121 2.29 4.13 0.58
N LEU A 122 2.25 5.25 1.31
CA LEU A 122 1.51 6.45 0.93
C LEU A 122 2.46 7.46 0.27
N ALA A 123 2.38 7.57 -1.06
CA ALA A 123 3.10 8.57 -1.85
C ALA A 123 2.18 9.77 -2.15
N THR A 124 1.72 9.92 -3.37
CA THR A 124 0.84 11.03 -3.80
C THR A 124 -0.64 10.83 -3.44
N GLY A 125 -1.01 9.67 -2.90
CA GLY A 125 -2.36 9.33 -2.44
C GLY A 125 -3.36 8.95 -3.54
N GLY A 126 -2.98 8.98 -4.82
CA GLY A 126 -3.89 8.71 -5.94
C GLY A 126 -4.50 7.31 -5.90
N THR A 127 -3.66 6.28 -5.75
CA THR A 127 -4.12 4.88 -5.66
C THR A 127 -5.08 4.67 -4.49
N MET A 128 -4.70 5.14 -3.30
CA MET A 128 -5.52 4.94 -2.11
C MET A 128 -6.84 5.73 -2.16
N LYS A 129 -6.86 6.87 -2.85
CA LYS A 129 -8.09 7.60 -3.13
C LYS A 129 -9.04 6.78 -4.00
N ALA A 130 -8.53 6.17 -5.08
CA ALA A 130 -9.33 5.30 -5.94
C ALA A 130 -9.84 4.05 -5.20
N VAL A 131 -9.00 3.43 -4.36
CA VAL A 131 -9.41 2.34 -3.46
C VAL A 131 -10.57 2.76 -2.57
N ALA A 132 -10.44 3.92 -1.93
CA ALA A 132 -11.44 4.46 -1.02
C ALA A 132 -12.78 4.70 -1.72
N GLU A 133 -12.75 5.38 -2.86
CA GLU A 133 -13.95 5.65 -3.65
C GLU A 133 -14.64 4.36 -4.13
N LEU A 134 -13.86 3.34 -4.52
CA LEU A 134 -14.42 2.06 -4.95
C LEU A 134 -15.09 1.32 -3.78
N VAL A 135 -14.44 1.28 -2.60
CA VAL A 135 -15.01 0.69 -1.38
C VAL A 135 -16.31 1.39 -0.97
N GLU A 136 -16.35 2.72 -1.01
CA GLU A 136 -17.55 3.50 -0.68
C GLU A 136 -18.69 3.27 -1.70
N ARG A 137 -18.39 3.16 -2.99
CA ARG A 137 -19.38 2.77 -4.03
C ARG A 137 -19.96 1.37 -3.80
N MET A 138 -19.20 0.49 -3.17
CA MET A 138 -19.67 -0.83 -2.75
C MET A 138 -20.52 -0.79 -1.48
N GLY A 139 -20.64 0.37 -0.85
CA GLY A 139 -21.38 0.57 0.40
C GLY A 139 -20.58 0.31 1.66
N GLY A 140 -19.27 0.14 1.57
CA GLY A 140 -18.36 0.07 2.71
C GLY A 140 -18.19 1.44 3.38
N GLU A 141 -17.95 1.43 4.69
CA GLU A 141 -17.62 2.60 5.51
C GLU A 141 -16.13 2.55 5.88
N ILE A 142 -15.33 3.50 5.41
CA ILE A 142 -13.89 3.51 5.68
C ILE A 142 -13.65 4.07 7.09
N VAL A 143 -13.16 3.23 7.98
CA VAL A 143 -12.88 3.60 9.39
C VAL A 143 -11.43 4.03 9.60
N GLY A 144 -10.56 3.81 8.62
CA GLY A 144 -9.19 4.28 8.63
C GLY A 144 -8.35 3.71 7.50
N MET A 145 -7.15 4.26 7.39
CA MET A 145 -6.11 3.81 6.46
C MET A 145 -4.81 3.64 7.22
N THR A 146 -4.10 2.53 7.01
CA THR A 146 -2.81 2.28 7.64
C THR A 146 -1.76 1.93 6.61
N PHE A 147 -0.59 2.55 6.76
CA PHE A 147 0.55 2.41 5.87
C PHE A 147 1.80 2.02 6.66
N LEU A 148 2.68 1.23 6.04
CA LEU A 148 4.00 1.00 6.57
C LEU A 148 4.84 2.29 6.47
N ILE A 149 4.83 2.93 5.29
CA ILE A 149 5.60 4.12 4.94
C ILE A 149 4.69 5.24 4.47
N GLU A 150 4.99 6.46 4.87
CA GLU A 150 4.45 7.69 4.29
C GLU A 150 5.61 8.55 3.77
N LEU A 151 5.51 8.99 2.51
CA LEU A 151 6.40 9.98 1.93
C LEU A 151 5.74 11.37 2.11
N GLY A 152 5.93 11.96 3.30
CA GLY A 152 5.26 13.19 3.72
C GLY A 152 5.50 14.35 2.76
N PHE A 153 6.69 14.43 2.17
CA PHE A 153 7.07 15.44 1.19
C PHE A 153 6.24 15.40 -0.11
N LEU A 154 5.60 14.26 -0.44
CA LEU A 154 4.69 14.15 -1.60
C LEU A 154 3.26 14.58 -1.32
N GLY A 155 2.91 14.85 -0.06
CA GLY A 155 1.64 15.42 0.33
C GLY A 155 0.41 14.56 0.09
N GLY A 156 0.56 13.23 -0.02
CA GLY A 156 -0.54 12.29 -0.32
C GLY A 156 -1.70 12.38 0.67
N ARG A 157 -1.41 12.68 1.93
CA ARG A 157 -2.40 12.89 2.99
C ARG A 157 -3.41 13.98 2.66
N LYS A 158 -3.02 15.02 1.90
CA LYS A 158 -3.93 16.11 1.49
C LYS A 158 -5.06 15.64 0.57
N LYS A 159 -4.83 14.57 -0.23
CA LYS A 159 -5.87 13.99 -1.08
C LYS A 159 -6.84 13.08 -0.33
N LEU A 160 -6.49 12.72 0.89
CA LEU A 160 -7.19 11.76 1.75
C LEU A 160 -7.62 12.39 3.08
N ASP A 161 -7.75 13.73 3.12
CA ASP A 161 -7.94 14.55 4.32
C ASP A 161 -9.19 14.21 5.13
N ARG A 162 -10.22 13.64 4.49
CA ARG A 162 -11.44 13.17 5.14
C ARG A 162 -11.31 11.83 5.89
N TYR A 163 -10.18 11.14 5.73
CA TYR A 163 -9.96 9.84 6.34
C TYR A 163 -8.96 9.89 7.49
N ASN A 164 -9.13 8.99 8.43
CA ASN A 164 -8.16 8.80 9.50
C ASN A 164 -6.98 7.97 8.97
N ILE A 165 -5.80 8.59 8.86
CA ILE A 165 -4.59 7.98 8.29
C ILE A 165 -3.54 7.81 9.37
N CYS A 166 -3.01 6.60 9.46
CA CYS A 166 -1.87 6.25 10.30
C CYS A 166 -0.75 5.67 9.44
N SER A 167 0.49 6.10 9.72
CA SER A 167 1.69 5.59 9.06
C SER A 167 2.72 5.19 10.11
N LEU A 168 3.34 4.01 9.94
CA LEU A 168 4.31 3.51 10.92
C LEU A 168 5.65 4.24 10.81
N MET A 169 6.03 4.60 9.60
CA MET A 169 7.21 5.42 9.30
C MET A 169 6.81 6.61 8.44
N ASN A 170 7.38 7.78 8.71
CA ASN A 170 7.23 8.96 7.87
C ASN A 170 8.60 9.49 7.43
N PHE A 171 8.75 9.73 6.13
CA PHE A 171 9.87 10.42 5.52
C PHE A 171 9.41 11.82 5.12
N GLU A 172 9.88 12.83 5.87
CA GLU A 172 9.52 14.24 5.66
C GLU A 172 10.25 14.85 4.46
N ASN A 173 11.39 14.28 4.11
CA ASN A 173 12.23 14.68 3.00
C ASN A 173 12.62 13.45 2.19
N GLU A 174 13.14 13.66 0.99
CA GLU A 174 13.74 12.60 0.20
C GLU A 174 15.10 12.25 0.84
N GLU A 175 15.08 11.24 1.72
CA GLU A 175 16.28 10.78 2.46
C GLU A 175 16.97 9.68 1.65
N TRP A 176 18.22 9.91 1.32
CA TRP A 176 19.09 8.91 0.72
C TRP A 176 20.35 8.76 1.58
N ASP A 177 20.64 7.53 2.00
CA ASP A 177 21.88 7.20 2.71
C ASP A 177 22.94 6.77 1.69
N PRO A 178 24.00 7.61 1.47
CA PRO A 178 25.07 7.27 0.55
C PRO A 178 25.96 6.10 1.00
N GLU A 179 25.89 5.71 2.29
CA GLU A 179 26.65 4.57 2.82
C GLU A 179 25.98 3.24 2.49
N ASN A 180 24.69 3.25 2.17
CA ASN A 180 23.92 2.08 1.73
C ASN A 180 24.05 1.83 0.21
N LYS A 181 25.21 2.16 -0.35
CA LYS A 181 25.54 1.91 -1.75
C LYS A 181 25.79 0.43 -1.97
N GLU A 182 24.79 -0.29 -2.46
CA GLU A 182 25.07 -1.49 -3.25
C GLU A 182 25.82 -1.08 -4.53
N PRO A 183 26.79 -1.90 -5.00
CA PRO A 183 27.50 -1.62 -6.23
C PRO A 183 26.49 -1.40 -7.34
N LYS A 184 26.73 -0.42 -8.20
CA LYS A 184 25.98 -0.22 -9.45
C LYS A 184 26.15 -1.46 -10.32
N GLU A 185 25.37 -2.49 -10.10
CA GLU A 185 25.17 -3.51 -11.11
C GLU A 185 24.38 -2.83 -12.22
N ASP A 186 25.02 -2.75 -13.35
CA ASP A 186 24.46 -2.23 -14.60
C ASP A 186 23.32 -3.17 -15.02
N PHE A 187 22.10 -2.86 -14.58
CA PHE A 187 20.89 -3.51 -15.08
C PHE A 187 20.60 -3.02 -16.49
N SER A 188 21.53 -3.32 -17.40
CA SER A 188 21.19 -3.36 -18.82
C SER A 188 20.14 -4.47 -18.95
N SER A 189 18.91 -4.05 -19.28
CA SER A 189 17.76 -4.91 -19.45
C SER A 189 18.15 -6.12 -20.28
N PRO A 190 17.86 -7.36 -19.87
CA PRO A 190 17.93 -8.46 -20.81
C PRO A 190 16.87 -8.20 -21.87
N ASP A 191 17.29 -8.14 -23.13
CA ASP A 191 16.41 -8.12 -24.30
C ASP A 191 15.40 -9.27 -24.16
N ILE A 192 14.15 -8.93 -23.85
CA ILE A 192 13.04 -9.86 -23.97
C ILE A 192 12.58 -9.79 -25.44
N THR A 193 13.40 -10.39 -26.32
CA THR A 193 12.93 -10.87 -27.60
C THR A 193 12.67 -12.37 -27.46
N ASN A 194 11.41 -12.74 -27.24
CA ASN A 194 10.66 -13.85 -27.83
C ASN A 194 9.28 -13.96 -27.21
#